data_6a36bf70f5e1321391db51367879e815
#
_entry.id   6a36bf70f5e1321391db51367879e815
#
_cell.length_a   1.000
_cell.length_b   1.000
_cell.length_c   1.000
_cell.angle_alpha   90.00
_cell.angle_beta   90.00
_cell.angle_gamma   90.00
#
_symmetry.space_group_name_H-M   'P 1'
#
loop_
_entity.id
_entity.type
_entity.pdbx_description
1 polymer ?
#
loop_
_entity_poly.entity_id
_entity_poly.type
_entity_poly.pdbx_seq_one_letter_code
_entity_poly.pdbx_strand_id
1 'polypeptide(L)'
;INDSCLILNKPLVFGSVQGFEGQVSVFNLYKNSPNLRDLLPESPSKNAVPSCAEFGVVGVSTGLIGILQVNEIIKIILKKGEILDGKILFFDLLNMNMKKLHLKSDQLNKQIKNLSQFDGFYNRDEYCEKNNDIKSINANDFYSLYKSKPNKILLIDVRENEEFSSSAIEGSISIPLS
;
A
#
# COMPACT_ATOMS: atom_id res chain seq x y z
N ILE A 1 -8.77 5.96 -0.89
CA ILE A 1 -9.69 5.14 -1.71
C ILE A 1 -11.00 4.89 -0.96
N ASN A 2 -10.99 4.34 0.28
CA ASN A 2 -12.22 4.04 1.03
C ASN A 2 -13.18 5.23 1.12
N ASP A 3 -12.66 6.38 1.53
CA ASP A 3 -13.49 7.58 1.72
C ASP A 3 -14.05 8.11 0.40
N SER A 4 -13.28 8.00 -0.68
CA SER A 4 -13.77 8.31 -2.03
C SER A 4 -14.91 7.36 -2.44
N CYS A 5 -14.82 6.07 -2.10
CA CYS A 5 -15.88 5.11 -2.35
C CYS A 5 -17.15 5.44 -1.54
N LEU A 6 -17.01 5.88 -0.28
CA LEU A 6 -18.13 6.33 0.55
C LEU A 6 -18.84 7.55 -0.06
N ILE A 7 -18.07 8.59 -0.43
CA ILE A 7 -18.61 9.82 -1.03
C ILE A 7 -19.35 9.52 -2.34
N LEU A 8 -18.77 8.65 -3.18
CA LEU A 8 -19.30 8.29 -4.49
C LEU A 8 -20.34 7.16 -4.44
N ASN A 9 -20.65 6.64 -3.26
CA ASN A 9 -21.53 5.47 -3.08
C ASN A 9 -21.13 4.28 -3.97
N LYS A 10 -19.84 3.98 -4.00
CA LYS A 10 -19.28 2.85 -4.75
C LYS A 10 -18.81 1.75 -3.81
N PRO A 11 -19.03 0.47 -4.14
CA PRO A 11 -18.47 -0.63 -3.39
C PRO A 11 -16.94 -0.63 -3.51
N LEU A 12 -16.27 -1.06 -2.45
CA LEU A 12 -14.83 -1.26 -2.41
C LEU A 12 -14.55 -2.75 -2.21
N VAL A 13 -13.96 -3.39 -3.20
CA VAL A 13 -13.42 -4.75 -3.04
C VAL A 13 -11.99 -4.63 -2.55
N PHE A 14 -11.81 -4.93 -1.27
CA PHE A 14 -10.57 -4.76 -0.55
C PHE A 14 -9.76 -6.05 -0.55
N GLY A 15 -8.44 -5.93 -0.73
CA GLY A 15 -7.47 -7.00 -0.55
C GLY A 15 -6.19 -6.46 0.07
N SER A 16 -5.61 -7.23 0.98
CA SER A 16 -4.34 -6.91 1.63
C SER A 16 -3.52 -8.17 1.79
N VAL A 17 -2.19 -8.04 1.69
CA VAL A 17 -1.23 -9.14 1.81
C VAL A 17 -0.04 -8.72 2.65
N GLN A 18 0.47 -9.67 3.44
CA GLN A 18 1.71 -9.54 4.19
C GLN A 18 2.39 -10.92 4.29
N GLY A 19 3.55 -11.09 3.66
CA GLY A 19 4.22 -12.39 3.59
C GLY A 19 3.31 -13.47 2.99
N PHE A 20 3.01 -14.49 3.78
CA PHE A 20 2.10 -15.59 3.44
C PHE A 20 0.65 -15.36 3.87
N GLU A 21 0.36 -14.26 4.55
CA GLU A 21 -0.98 -13.94 5.02
C GLU A 21 -1.68 -12.98 4.06
N GLY A 22 -3.00 -13.08 4.01
CA GLY A 22 -3.82 -12.18 3.20
C GLY A 22 -5.24 -12.07 3.72
N GLN A 23 -5.91 -11.02 3.27
CA GLN A 23 -7.30 -10.80 3.62
C GLN A 23 -8.07 -10.18 2.45
N VAL A 24 -9.34 -10.57 2.33
CA VAL A 24 -10.28 -10.05 1.32
C VAL A 24 -11.60 -9.70 1.99
N SER A 25 -12.19 -8.58 1.59
CA SER A 25 -13.49 -8.12 2.04
C SER A 25 -14.17 -7.28 0.96
N VAL A 26 -15.47 -7.06 1.12
CA VAL A 26 -16.24 -6.09 0.35
C VAL A 26 -16.81 -5.05 1.32
N PHE A 27 -16.54 -3.79 1.04
CA PHE A 27 -17.01 -2.66 1.83
C PHE A 27 -17.98 -1.79 1.02
N ASN A 28 -18.86 -1.09 1.73
CA ASN A 28 -19.75 -0.09 1.15
C ASN A 28 -20.62 -0.61 0.00
N LEU A 29 -21.02 -1.89 0.04
CA LEU A 29 -21.86 -2.49 -1.01
C LEU A 29 -23.31 -1.97 -0.94
N TYR A 30 -23.86 -1.85 0.29
CA TYR A 30 -25.17 -1.33 0.57
C TYR A 30 -25.11 -0.19 1.60
N LYS A 31 -26.21 0.53 1.75
CA LYS A 31 -26.30 1.69 2.68
C LYS A 31 -25.84 1.37 4.12
N ASN A 32 -26.07 0.16 4.59
CA ASN A 32 -25.73 -0.29 5.93
C ASN A 32 -24.49 -1.20 5.98
N SER A 33 -23.85 -1.44 4.84
CA SER A 33 -22.61 -2.23 4.80
C SER A 33 -21.50 -1.55 5.60
N PRO A 34 -20.59 -2.31 6.20
CA PRO A 34 -19.37 -1.75 6.78
C PRO A 34 -18.51 -1.06 5.72
N ASN A 35 -17.62 -0.23 6.19
CA ASN A 35 -16.54 0.36 5.39
C ASN A 35 -15.18 0.08 6.05
N LEU A 36 -14.08 0.42 5.38
CA LEU A 36 -12.75 0.10 5.89
C LEU A 36 -12.45 0.76 7.26
N ARG A 37 -13.09 1.89 7.60
CA ARG A 37 -12.92 2.53 8.91
C ARG A 37 -13.58 1.75 10.05
N ASP A 38 -14.50 0.85 9.76
CA ASP A 38 -15.04 -0.08 10.77
C ASP A 38 -14.02 -1.15 11.16
N LEU A 39 -13.03 -1.40 10.29
CA LEU A 39 -11.88 -2.27 10.55
C LEU A 39 -10.67 -1.48 11.08
N LEU A 40 -10.41 -0.33 10.46
CA LEU A 40 -9.28 0.55 10.76
C LEU A 40 -9.81 1.97 10.96
N PRO A 41 -10.26 2.32 12.18
CA PRO A 41 -10.86 3.64 12.47
C PRO A 41 -9.91 4.79 12.17
N GLU A 42 -8.64 4.60 12.45
CA GLU A 42 -7.57 5.56 12.21
C GLU A 42 -6.54 4.99 11.23
N SER A 43 -5.87 5.89 10.54
CA SER A 43 -4.74 5.49 9.69
C SER A 43 -3.61 4.97 10.57
N PRO A 44 -3.06 3.79 10.32
CA PRO A 44 -1.94 3.29 11.11
C PRO A 44 -0.75 4.26 11.01
N SER A 45 -0.03 4.44 12.12
CA SER A 45 1.19 5.24 12.12
C SER A 45 2.24 4.60 11.19
N LYS A 46 3.16 5.40 10.64
CA LYS A 46 4.21 4.93 9.71
C LYS A 46 4.96 3.68 10.20
N ASN A 47 5.19 3.60 11.52
CA ASN A 47 5.95 2.53 12.13
C ASN A 47 5.09 1.35 12.60
N ALA A 48 3.76 1.44 12.49
CA ALA A 48 2.85 0.38 12.96
C ALA A 48 2.68 -0.76 11.95
N VAL A 49 2.94 -0.49 10.67
CA VAL A 49 2.86 -1.50 9.61
C VAL A 49 4.17 -1.49 8.85
N PRO A 50 4.97 -2.56 8.94
CA PRO A 50 6.20 -2.68 8.16
C PRO A 50 5.89 -2.56 6.67
N SER A 51 6.79 -1.94 5.93
CA SER A 51 6.64 -1.82 4.47
C SER A 51 6.75 -3.20 3.79
N CYS A 52 6.13 -3.34 2.63
CA CYS A 52 6.29 -4.57 1.82
C CYS A 52 7.76 -4.84 1.46
N ALA A 53 8.61 -3.80 1.43
CA ALA A 53 10.03 -3.94 1.18
C ALA A 53 10.79 -4.54 2.37
N GLU A 54 10.33 -4.30 3.60
CA GLU A 54 10.97 -4.83 4.82
C GLU A 54 10.54 -6.28 5.12
N PHE A 55 9.26 -6.60 4.90
CA PHE A 55 8.72 -7.95 5.20
C PHE A 55 8.72 -8.89 4.01
N GLY A 56 8.82 -8.32 2.80
CA GLY A 56 8.62 -9.07 1.58
C GLY A 56 7.16 -9.47 1.35
N VAL A 57 6.83 -9.81 0.13
CA VAL A 57 5.52 -10.34 -0.26
C VAL A 57 5.73 -11.48 -1.24
N VAL A 58 5.11 -12.62 -0.95
CA VAL A 58 5.19 -13.79 -1.83
C VAL A 58 4.20 -13.62 -2.99
N GLY A 59 4.68 -13.79 -4.23
CA GLY A 59 3.84 -13.61 -5.44
C GLY A 59 2.59 -14.49 -5.46
N VAL A 60 2.66 -15.69 -4.86
CA VAL A 60 1.48 -16.57 -4.72
C VAL A 60 0.40 -15.94 -3.85
N SER A 61 0.77 -15.30 -2.74
CA SER A 61 -0.19 -14.62 -1.85
C SER A 61 -0.91 -13.49 -2.59
N THR A 62 -0.17 -12.63 -3.31
CA THR A 62 -0.75 -11.54 -4.08
C THR A 62 -1.65 -12.05 -5.21
N GLY A 63 -1.23 -13.10 -5.91
CA GLY A 63 -2.01 -13.74 -6.97
C GLY A 63 -3.35 -14.28 -6.46
N LEU A 64 -3.33 -15.02 -5.34
CA LEU A 64 -4.54 -15.55 -4.73
C LEU A 64 -5.50 -14.45 -4.30
N ILE A 65 -5.00 -13.41 -3.60
CA ILE A 65 -5.84 -12.29 -3.15
C ILE A 65 -6.45 -11.57 -4.35
N GLY A 66 -5.69 -11.32 -5.42
CA GLY A 66 -6.21 -10.71 -6.64
C GLY A 66 -7.32 -11.53 -7.31
N ILE A 67 -7.16 -12.85 -7.40
CA ILE A 67 -8.19 -13.76 -7.93
C ILE A 67 -9.46 -13.70 -7.09
N LEU A 68 -9.32 -13.69 -5.75
CA LEU A 68 -10.47 -13.60 -4.86
C LEU A 68 -11.19 -12.26 -4.93
N GLN A 69 -10.46 -11.15 -5.09
CA GLN A 69 -11.08 -9.84 -5.35
C GLN A 69 -11.89 -9.87 -6.66
N VAL A 70 -11.35 -10.43 -7.74
CA VAL A 70 -12.08 -10.59 -9.01
C VAL A 70 -13.32 -11.47 -8.82
N ASN A 71 -13.23 -12.55 -8.05
CA ASN A 71 -14.38 -13.40 -7.75
C ASN A 71 -15.49 -12.63 -7.01
N GLU A 72 -15.14 -11.77 -6.04
CA GLU A 72 -16.13 -10.91 -5.38
C GLU A 72 -16.79 -9.93 -6.37
N ILE A 73 -16.00 -9.33 -7.28
CA ILE A 73 -16.54 -8.44 -8.34
C ILE A 73 -17.55 -9.19 -9.22
N ILE A 74 -17.21 -10.41 -9.65
CA ILE A 74 -18.10 -11.24 -10.47
C ILE A 74 -19.39 -11.54 -9.72
N LYS A 75 -19.33 -11.92 -8.44
CA LYS A 75 -20.53 -12.17 -7.61
C LYS A 75 -21.42 -10.93 -7.48
N ILE A 76 -20.80 -9.75 -7.29
CA ILE A 76 -21.55 -8.47 -7.22
C ILE A 76 -22.27 -8.20 -8.53
N ILE A 77 -21.60 -8.35 -9.68
CA ILE A 77 -22.19 -8.11 -11.01
C ILE A 77 -23.31 -9.10 -11.31
N LEU A 78 -23.09 -10.38 -11.07
CA LEU A 78 -24.04 -11.44 -11.34
C LEU A 78 -25.17 -11.52 -10.29
N LYS A 79 -25.02 -10.83 -9.15
CA LYS A 79 -25.92 -10.93 -7.98
C LYS A 79 -26.12 -12.38 -7.54
N LYS A 80 -25.05 -13.17 -7.51
CA LYS A 80 -25.06 -14.59 -7.15
C LYS A 80 -24.03 -14.91 -6.08
N GLY A 81 -24.35 -15.92 -5.27
CA GLY A 81 -23.47 -16.41 -4.21
C GLY A 81 -23.46 -15.51 -2.97
N GLU A 82 -22.65 -15.87 -2.01
CA GLU A 82 -22.45 -15.13 -0.78
C GLU A 82 -21.31 -14.13 -0.98
N ILE A 83 -21.62 -12.82 -1.00
CA ILE A 83 -20.64 -11.74 -1.09
C ILE A 83 -20.02 -11.54 0.30
N LEU A 84 -18.74 -11.14 0.35
CA LEU A 84 -18.02 -10.83 1.59
C LEU A 84 -18.39 -9.44 2.16
N ASP A 85 -19.64 -9.02 2.01
CA ASP A 85 -20.17 -7.81 2.63
C ASP A 85 -20.32 -8.02 4.14
N GLY A 86 -19.69 -7.16 4.94
CA GLY A 86 -19.64 -7.31 6.39
C GLY A 86 -18.85 -8.54 6.89
N LYS A 87 -18.00 -9.08 6.07
CA LYS A 87 -17.17 -10.24 6.39
C LYS A 87 -15.77 -10.02 5.86
N ILE A 88 -14.78 -10.46 6.65
CA ILE A 88 -13.38 -10.50 6.22
C ILE A 88 -12.95 -11.94 6.15
N LEU A 89 -12.43 -12.34 5.02
CA LEU A 89 -11.81 -13.64 4.82
C LEU A 89 -10.31 -13.50 4.99
N PHE A 90 -9.76 -14.12 6.01
CA PHE A 90 -8.32 -14.21 6.27
C PHE A 90 -7.77 -15.52 5.74
N PHE A 91 -6.57 -15.44 5.19
CA PHE A 91 -5.79 -16.57 4.72
C PHE A 91 -4.45 -16.60 5.41
N ASP A 92 -4.06 -17.80 5.81
CA ASP A 92 -2.70 -18.15 6.18
C ASP A 92 -2.26 -19.25 5.22
N LEU A 93 -1.51 -18.88 4.20
CA LEU A 93 -1.06 -19.82 3.17
C LEU A 93 0.07 -20.72 3.64
N LEU A 94 0.78 -20.35 4.70
CA LEU A 94 1.83 -21.19 5.24
C LEU A 94 1.24 -22.43 5.91
N ASN A 95 0.13 -22.26 6.65
CA ASN A 95 -0.57 -23.34 7.36
C ASN A 95 -1.86 -23.77 6.65
N MET A 96 -2.16 -23.21 5.48
CA MET A 96 -3.37 -23.49 4.68
C MET A 96 -4.67 -23.29 5.48
N ASN A 97 -4.70 -22.28 6.32
CA ASN A 97 -5.85 -21.94 7.14
C ASN A 97 -6.64 -20.78 6.55
N MET A 98 -7.95 -20.89 6.64
CA MET A 98 -8.88 -19.81 6.27
C MET A 98 -9.85 -19.53 7.42
N LYS A 99 -10.04 -18.23 7.72
CA LYS A 99 -11.00 -17.78 8.76
C LYS A 99 -11.87 -16.68 8.21
N LYS A 100 -13.18 -16.81 8.43
CA LYS A 100 -14.15 -15.78 8.08
C LYS A 100 -14.60 -15.08 9.38
N LEU A 101 -14.35 -13.80 9.49
CA LEU A 101 -14.77 -12.96 10.61
C LEU A 101 -15.90 -12.03 10.17
N HIS A 102 -16.83 -11.73 11.08
CA HIS A 102 -17.90 -10.78 10.84
C HIS A 102 -17.50 -9.39 11.35
N LEU A 103 -17.73 -8.39 10.51
CA LEU A 103 -17.49 -6.99 10.83
C LEU A 103 -18.83 -6.28 10.99
N LYS A 104 -18.98 -5.56 12.09
CA LYS A 104 -20.19 -4.74 12.34
C LYS A 104 -19.93 -3.33 11.81
N SER A 105 -20.94 -2.77 11.16
CA SER A 105 -20.90 -1.37 10.72
C SER A 105 -21.15 -0.43 11.90
N ASP A 106 -20.28 0.56 12.07
CA ASP A 106 -20.51 1.70 12.95
C ASP A 106 -20.95 2.92 12.12
N GLN A 107 -22.09 3.48 12.43
CA GLN A 107 -22.63 4.63 11.70
C GLN A 107 -21.76 5.90 11.91
N LEU A 108 -21.01 5.98 13.00
CA LEU A 108 -20.06 7.08 13.25
C LEU A 108 -18.93 7.13 12.22
N ASN A 109 -18.53 5.96 11.73
CA ASN A 109 -17.46 5.84 10.71
C ASN A 109 -17.93 6.22 9.29
N LYS A 110 -19.22 6.57 9.10
CA LYS A 110 -19.78 7.00 7.80
C LYS A 110 -19.97 8.51 7.69
N GLN A 111 -19.39 9.29 8.60
CA GLN A 111 -19.61 10.75 8.66
C GLN A 111 -18.89 11.55 7.57
N ILE A 112 -18.01 10.95 6.79
CA ILE A 112 -17.35 11.63 5.68
C ILE A 112 -18.35 11.79 4.52
N LYS A 113 -18.87 13.00 4.36
CA LYS A 113 -19.91 13.31 3.37
C LYS A 113 -19.41 14.12 2.18
N ASN A 114 -18.26 14.76 2.27
CA ASN A 114 -17.73 15.63 1.23
C ASN A 114 -16.19 15.69 1.21
N LEU A 115 -15.66 16.15 0.08
CA LEU A 115 -14.20 16.23 -0.15
C LEU A 115 -13.47 17.19 0.81
N SER A 116 -14.14 18.22 1.35
CA SER A 116 -13.50 19.14 2.28
C SER A 116 -13.18 18.52 3.65
N GLN A 117 -13.84 17.43 4.00
CA GLN A 117 -13.51 16.64 5.19
C GLN A 117 -12.27 15.74 4.98
N PHE A 118 -11.82 15.60 3.74
CA PHE A 118 -10.67 14.78 3.37
C PHE A 118 -9.34 15.38 3.83
N ASP A 119 -9.21 16.71 3.74
CA ASP A 119 -7.95 17.39 4.05
C ASP A 119 -7.58 17.34 5.54
N GLY A 120 -8.57 17.13 6.44
CA GLY A 120 -8.34 17.01 7.87
C GLY A 120 -7.89 15.61 8.33
N PHE A 121 -8.08 14.57 7.49
CA PHE A 121 -7.75 13.17 7.83
C PHE A 121 -6.43 12.68 7.25
N TYR A 122 -5.94 13.34 6.21
CA TYR A 122 -4.68 12.99 5.56
C TYR A 122 -3.74 14.19 5.66
N ASN A 123 -2.99 14.23 6.74
CA ASN A 123 -1.83 15.12 6.79
C ASN A 123 -0.80 14.57 5.79
N ARG A 124 -0.81 15.11 4.55
CA ARG A 124 0.13 14.72 3.48
C ARG A 124 1.57 14.82 3.95
N ASP A 125 1.84 15.74 4.85
CA ASP A 125 3.19 15.98 5.38
C ASP A 125 3.66 14.86 6.34
N GLU A 126 2.74 14.18 7.03
CA GLU A 126 3.08 13.02 7.88
C GLU A 126 3.36 11.73 7.07
N TYR A 127 2.74 11.57 5.88
CA TYR A 127 2.97 10.40 5.02
C TYR A 127 4.07 10.62 3.99
N CYS A 128 4.32 11.87 3.64
CA CYS A 128 5.41 12.32 2.82
C CYS A 128 6.28 13.26 3.66
N GLU A 129 6.85 12.78 4.77
CA GLU A 129 8.06 13.41 5.24
C GLU A 129 9.03 13.34 4.07
N LYS A 130 9.15 14.46 3.37
CA LYS A 130 10.42 14.77 2.74
C LYS A 130 11.41 14.67 3.89
N ASN A 131 12.26 13.66 3.89
CA ASN A 131 13.51 13.75 4.62
C ASN A 131 14.18 15.03 4.10
N ASN A 132 13.86 16.16 4.74
CA ASN A 132 14.35 17.48 4.36
C ASN A 132 15.87 17.59 4.53
N ASP A 133 16.49 16.54 5.08
CA ASP A 133 17.94 16.43 5.24
C ASP A 133 18.65 15.84 4.00
N ILE A 134 17.92 15.17 3.10
CA ILE A 134 18.51 14.62 1.87
C ILE A 134 18.14 15.53 0.70
N LYS A 135 19.11 16.33 0.27
CA LYS A 135 18.97 17.15 -0.93
C LYS A 135 19.06 16.26 -2.17
N SER A 136 17.98 16.20 -2.94
CA SER A 136 18.00 15.58 -4.25
C SER A 136 18.53 16.55 -5.30
N ILE A 137 19.33 16.05 -6.23
CA ILE A 137 19.86 16.79 -7.37
C ILE A 137 19.47 16.05 -8.67
N ASN A 138 19.09 16.77 -9.71
CA ASN A 138 18.85 16.14 -11.00
C ASN A 138 20.15 15.78 -11.72
N ALA A 139 20.08 14.90 -12.71
CA ALA A 139 21.27 14.37 -13.41
C ALA A 139 22.12 15.47 -14.09
N ASN A 140 21.51 16.50 -14.66
CA ASN A 140 22.23 17.58 -15.37
C ASN A 140 22.99 18.48 -14.39
N ASP A 141 22.34 18.83 -13.28
CA ASP A 141 22.97 19.64 -12.22
C ASP A 141 24.08 18.85 -11.53
N PHE A 142 23.83 17.54 -11.27
CA PHE A 142 24.85 16.64 -10.74
C PHE A 142 26.08 16.57 -11.67
N TYR A 143 25.86 16.37 -12.98
CA TYR A 143 26.95 16.28 -13.95
C TYR A 143 27.80 17.55 -13.98
N SER A 144 27.13 18.72 -13.94
CA SER A 144 27.83 20.00 -13.88
C SER A 144 28.65 20.19 -12.60
N LEU A 145 28.08 19.78 -11.46
CA LEU A 145 28.74 19.84 -10.15
C LEU A 145 29.93 18.87 -10.08
N TYR A 146 29.75 17.65 -10.56
CA TYR A 146 30.76 16.60 -10.57
C TYR A 146 31.98 17.00 -11.41
N LYS A 147 31.73 17.55 -12.61
CA LYS A 147 32.81 18.11 -13.45
C LYS A 147 33.56 19.26 -12.80
N SER A 148 32.89 20.12 -12.07
CA SER A 148 33.51 21.30 -11.47
C SER A 148 34.34 20.98 -10.22
N LYS A 149 34.02 19.93 -9.48
CA LYS A 149 34.64 19.58 -8.18
C LYS A 149 34.79 18.06 -7.98
N PRO A 150 35.46 17.32 -8.85
CA PRO A 150 35.51 15.84 -8.81
C PRO A 150 36.06 15.29 -7.51
N ASN A 151 37.08 15.96 -6.92
CA ASN A 151 37.73 15.51 -5.69
C ASN A 151 37.04 15.88 -4.38
N LYS A 152 35.85 16.55 -4.45
CA LYS A 152 35.07 16.94 -3.27
C LYS A 152 33.76 16.19 -3.14
N ILE A 153 33.47 15.27 -4.06
CA ILE A 153 32.23 14.50 -4.10
C ILE A 153 32.59 13.05 -3.92
N LEU A 154 32.03 12.42 -2.89
CA LEU A 154 32.00 10.98 -2.74
C LEU A 154 30.73 10.46 -3.42
N LEU A 155 30.91 9.68 -4.48
CA LEU A 155 29.80 9.07 -5.22
C LEU A 155 29.65 7.62 -4.80
N ILE A 156 28.50 7.29 -4.23
CA ILE A 156 28.18 5.94 -3.77
C ILE A 156 27.06 5.38 -4.65
N ASP A 157 27.30 4.23 -5.25
CA ASP A 157 26.28 3.47 -5.96
C ASP A 157 25.72 2.40 -5.03
N VAL A 158 24.42 2.48 -4.76
CA VAL A 158 23.71 1.60 -3.81
C VAL A 158 22.97 0.46 -4.50
N ARG A 159 23.15 0.31 -5.83
CA ARG A 159 22.56 -0.77 -6.61
C ARG A 159 23.26 -2.10 -6.36
N GLU A 160 22.62 -3.19 -6.80
CA GLU A 160 23.20 -4.53 -6.72
C GLU A 160 24.51 -4.66 -7.50
N ASN A 161 25.37 -5.58 -7.07
CA ASN A 161 26.71 -5.77 -7.67
C ASN A 161 26.66 -6.07 -9.17
N GLU A 162 25.66 -6.79 -9.65
CA GLU A 162 25.46 -7.08 -11.07
C GLU A 162 25.17 -5.81 -11.88
N GLU A 163 24.34 -4.92 -11.35
CA GLU A 163 24.02 -3.65 -11.99
C GLU A 163 25.23 -2.72 -12.02
N PHE A 164 25.97 -2.63 -10.91
CA PHE A 164 27.20 -1.85 -10.83
C PHE A 164 28.23 -2.35 -11.82
N SER A 165 28.40 -3.67 -11.95
CA SER A 165 29.35 -4.29 -12.87
C SER A 165 28.97 -4.10 -14.34
N SER A 166 27.68 -3.97 -14.65
CA SER A 166 27.22 -3.75 -16.03
C SER A 166 27.41 -2.31 -16.49
N SER A 167 27.20 -1.34 -15.61
CA SER A 167 27.39 0.08 -15.88
C SER A 167 27.44 0.88 -14.58
N ALA A 168 28.48 1.64 -14.35
CA ALA A 168 28.61 2.53 -13.21
C ALA A 168 29.12 3.90 -13.64
N ILE A 169 28.88 4.93 -12.84
CA ILE A 169 29.48 6.24 -13.04
C ILE A 169 30.96 6.15 -12.62
N GLU A 170 31.85 6.61 -13.46
CA GLU A 170 33.26 6.58 -13.17
C GLU A 170 33.58 7.28 -11.85
N GLY A 171 34.37 6.61 -10.99
CA GLY A 171 34.72 7.10 -9.66
C GLY A 171 33.71 6.84 -8.57
N SER A 172 32.59 6.11 -8.85
CA SER A 172 31.65 5.67 -7.83
C SER A 172 32.15 4.44 -7.07
N ILE A 173 31.74 4.34 -5.81
CA ILE A 173 32.03 3.20 -4.92
C ILE A 173 30.73 2.40 -4.76
N SER A 174 30.78 1.08 -4.99
CA SER A 174 29.64 0.19 -4.77
C SER A 174 29.46 -0.07 -3.27
N ILE A 175 28.27 0.24 -2.77
CA ILE A 175 27.80 -0.11 -1.42
C ILE A 175 26.34 -0.54 -1.56
N PRO A 176 26.07 -1.81 -1.93
CA PRO A 176 24.70 -2.32 -2.05
C PRO A 176 23.91 -2.18 -0.74
N LEU A 177 22.59 -1.97 -0.86
CA LEU A 177 21.69 -1.86 0.30
C LEU A 177 21.23 -3.22 0.83
N SER A 178 21.52 -4.33 0.14
CA SER A 178 21.18 -5.71 0.52
C SER A 178 22.26 -6.40 1.33
#